data_fe6cb0e728612149021784a4d4f274c5
#
_entry.id   fe6cb0e728612149021784a4d4f274c5
#
_cell.length_a   1.000
_cell.length_b   1.000
_cell.length_c   1.000
_cell.angle_alpha   90.00
_cell.angle_beta   90.00
_cell.angle_gamma   90.00
#
_symmetry.space_group_name_H-M   'P 1'
#
loop_
_entity.id
_entity.type
_entity.pdbx_description
1 polymer ?
#
loop_
_entity_poly.entity_id
_entity_poly.type
_entity_poly.pdbx_seq_one_letter_code
_entity_poly.pdbx_strand_id
1 'polypeptide(L)'
;MQELLIQKHNDFLKKQKERTENMDEWHKRRYNGLGGSDVGTILGVNKYKTVHELWEEKTLRKPSPKQNHKMHFGHVLEDPIAKEFARVMGVKIRISNKQYKSENEPWLLGNVDRLITLQDKSKAVLECKNSADHTAFKDGYIFRNGEFYNGAKSNSQSIPLTYYCQCQHYMYITGIHKCYLACLIDGNDFRVYEVLYNQSDVNEIVQKATEFWFNNIIEDVEPERKLSDFDDTINRIDAVRLDSNKELIAKNLIAEYLGCDANIKSLEKHRDEIKANLLGLVDTDIQEVLDSTGNTLYTIKSQTRNGFDKDKFKREHADLYPSYVTQTQTKPIVTIKG
;
A
#
# COMPACT_ATOMS: atom_id res chain seq x y z
N MET A 1 -2.43 33.04 -2.27
CA MET A 1 -1.61 31.84 -1.92
C MET A 1 -1.64 30.80 -3.03
N GLN A 2 -2.81 30.40 -3.52
CA GLN A 2 -2.95 29.37 -4.57
C GLN A 2 -2.28 29.74 -5.89
N GLU A 3 -2.42 30.99 -6.36
CA GLU A 3 -1.74 31.49 -7.56
C GLU A 3 -0.22 31.37 -7.48
N LEU A 4 0.37 31.60 -6.30
CA LEU A 4 1.81 31.43 -6.07
C LEU A 4 2.22 29.96 -6.18
N LEU A 5 1.42 29.03 -5.67
CA LEU A 5 1.68 27.60 -5.78
C LEU A 5 1.60 27.15 -7.26
N ILE A 6 0.60 27.60 -7.99
CA ILE A 6 0.47 27.33 -9.43
C ILE A 6 1.67 27.88 -10.20
N GLN A 7 2.14 29.09 -9.87
CA GLN A 7 3.35 29.64 -10.49
C GLN A 7 4.59 28.79 -10.21
N LYS A 8 4.85 28.42 -8.95
CA LYS A 8 5.96 27.53 -8.58
C LYS A 8 5.90 26.20 -9.31
N HIS A 9 4.71 25.59 -9.41
CA HIS A 9 4.50 24.35 -10.17
C HIS A 9 4.86 24.53 -11.65
N ASN A 10 4.38 25.59 -12.29
CA ASN A 10 4.66 25.85 -13.69
C ASN A 10 6.15 26.10 -13.96
N ASP A 11 6.84 26.79 -13.07
CA ASP A 11 8.29 27.01 -13.18
C ASP A 11 9.08 25.72 -12.96
N PHE A 12 8.63 24.85 -12.06
CA PHE A 12 9.17 23.50 -11.91
C PHE A 12 8.99 22.69 -13.21
N LEU A 13 7.81 22.69 -13.82
CA LEU A 13 7.55 21.96 -15.06
C LEU A 13 8.46 22.40 -16.21
N LYS A 14 8.77 23.69 -16.32
CA LYS A 14 9.73 24.19 -17.32
C LYS A 14 11.11 23.58 -17.15
N LYS A 15 11.63 23.53 -15.91
CA LYS A 15 12.91 22.90 -15.58
C LYS A 15 12.87 21.38 -15.79
N GLN A 16 11.74 20.74 -15.44
CA GLN A 16 11.59 19.29 -15.56
C GLN A 16 11.54 18.83 -17.02
N LYS A 17 11.05 19.64 -17.94
CA LYS A 17 10.99 19.36 -19.38
C LYS A 17 12.37 19.03 -19.95
N GLU A 18 13.38 19.78 -19.59
CA GLU A 18 14.79 19.54 -20.02
C GLU A 18 15.31 18.21 -19.45
N ARG A 19 15.03 17.93 -18.17
CA ARG A 19 15.50 16.71 -17.48
C ARG A 19 14.85 15.44 -18.02
N THR A 20 13.67 15.54 -18.60
CA THR A 20 12.89 14.40 -19.11
C THR A 20 12.84 14.33 -20.64
N GLU A 21 13.61 15.15 -21.35
CA GLU A 21 13.54 15.28 -22.81
C GLU A 21 13.65 13.92 -23.54
N ASN A 22 14.56 13.06 -23.10
CA ASN A 22 14.81 11.74 -23.72
C ASN A 22 13.91 10.62 -23.19
N MET A 23 12.91 10.93 -22.37
CA MET A 23 11.95 9.94 -21.85
C MET A 23 10.75 9.79 -22.80
N ASP A 24 10.10 8.62 -22.76
CA ASP A 24 8.80 8.47 -23.41
C ASP A 24 7.70 9.31 -22.72
N GLU A 25 6.63 9.57 -23.45
CA GLU A 25 5.55 10.45 -23.00
C GLU A 25 4.83 9.95 -21.75
N TRP A 26 4.80 8.63 -21.52
CA TRP A 26 4.18 8.07 -20.33
C TRP A 26 4.99 8.40 -19.08
N HIS A 27 6.32 8.23 -19.13
CA HIS A 27 7.23 8.60 -18.04
C HIS A 27 7.21 10.11 -17.80
N LYS A 28 7.30 10.93 -18.85
CA LYS A 28 7.21 12.40 -18.73
C LYS A 28 5.98 12.84 -17.93
N ARG A 29 4.82 12.26 -18.26
CA ARG A 29 3.56 12.57 -17.55
C ARG A 29 3.60 12.22 -16.08
N ARG A 30 4.26 11.12 -15.70
CA ARG A 30 4.39 10.72 -14.28
C ARG A 30 5.22 11.70 -13.45
N TYR A 31 6.21 12.35 -14.05
CA TYR A 31 7.06 13.32 -13.35
C TYR A 31 6.45 14.71 -13.24
N ASN A 32 5.36 14.97 -13.95
CA ASN A 32 4.71 16.28 -13.97
C ASN A 32 3.70 16.49 -12.82
N GLY A 33 3.52 15.51 -11.94
CA GLY A 33 2.60 15.60 -10.81
C GLY A 33 2.43 14.29 -10.06
N LEU A 34 1.41 14.24 -9.23
CA LEU A 34 1.07 13.12 -8.35
C LEU A 34 -0.17 12.39 -8.87
N GLY A 35 -0.04 11.10 -9.14
CA GLY A 35 -1.11 10.25 -9.63
C GLY A 35 -1.88 9.53 -8.53
N GLY A 36 -2.97 8.85 -8.89
CA GLY A 36 -3.80 8.10 -7.94
C GLY A 36 -3.05 7.01 -7.17
N SER A 37 -2.04 6.37 -7.78
CA SER A 37 -1.19 5.39 -7.08
C SER A 37 -0.19 6.03 -6.10
N ASP A 38 0.11 7.33 -6.24
CA ASP A 38 1.09 8.02 -5.41
C ASP A 38 0.47 8.47 -4.08
N VAL A 39 -0.83 8.81 -4.07
CA VAL A 39 -1.50 9.35 -2.88
C VAL A 39 -1.53 8.36 -1.70
N GLY A 40 -1.74 7.08 -1.97
CA GLY A 40 -1.67 6.05 -0.91
C GLY A 40 -0.26 5.90 -0.33
N THR A 41 0.78 6.16 -1.11
CA THR A 41 2.17 6.19 -0.64
C THR A 41 2.42 7.41 0.25
N ILE A 42 1.97 8.59 -0.17
CA ILE A 42 2.12 9.85 0.58
C ILE A 42 1.42 9.76 1.94
N LEU A 43 0.26 9.13 1.99
CA LEU A 43 -0.49 8.88 3.24
C LEU A 43 0.10 7.75 4.10
N GLY A 44 1.17 7.10 3.67
CA GLY A 44 1.82 6.01 4.41
C GLY A 44 1.05 4.70 4.46
N VAL A 45 -0.01 4.54 3.65
CA VAL A 45 -0.87 3.33 3.62
C VAL A 45 -0.47 2.33 2.52
N ASN A 46 0.52 2.66 1.69
CA ASN A 46 1.06 1.75 0.70
C ASN A 46 2.15 0.86 1.33
N LYS A 47 1.89 -0.45 1.40
CA LYS A 47 2.85 -1.42 1.95
C LYS A 47 3.99 -1.80 0.99
N TYR A 48 3.93 -1.35 -0.26
CA TYR A 48 4.89 -1.74 -1.31
C TYR A 48 5.85 -0.63 -1.71
N LYS A 49 5.61 0.61 -1.26
CA LYS A 49 6.41 1.77 -1.61
C LYS A 49 6.40 2.79 -0.49
N THR A 50 7.56 3.29 -0.11
CA THR A 50 7.69 4.32 0.92
C THR A 50 7.59 5.72 0.31
N VAL A 51 7.41 6.73 1.17
CA VAL A 51 7.43 8.15 0.76
C VAL A 51 8.80 8.54 0.24
N HIS A 52 9.88 7.99 0.84
CA HIS A 52 11.24 8.23 0.39
C HIS A 52 11.49 7.66 -1.02
N GLU A 53 11.09 6.42 -1.29
CA GLU A 53 11.18 5.81 -2.63
C GLU A 53 10.38 6.60 -3.69
N LEU A 54 9.21 7.12 -3.31
CA LEU A 54 8.42 7.98 -4.21
C LEU A 54 9.15 9.30 -4.50
N TRP A 55 9.77 9.91 -3.50
CA TRP A 55 10.58 11.12 -3.66
C TRP A 55 11.78 10.88 -4.58
N GLU A 56 12.54 9.80 -4.37
CA GLU A 56 13.66 9.43 -5.24
C GLU A 56 13.21 9.25 -6.71
N GLU A 57 12.05 8.60 -6.92
CA GLU A 57 11.47 8.44 -8.26
C GLU A 57 11.11 9.80 -8.85
N LYS A 58 10.30 10.60 -8.15
CA LYS A 58 9.81 11.89 -8.66
C LYS A 58 10.90 12.93 -8.89
N THR A 59 11.99 12.84 -8.14
CA THR A 59 13.17 13.73 -8.30
C THR A 59 14.22 13.17 -9.26
N LEU A 60 13.95 12.03 -9.91
CA LEU A 60 14.85 11.36 -10.87
C LEU A 60 16.16 10.87 -10.25
N ARG A 61 16.19 10.62 -8.93
CA ARG A 61 17.34 10.02 -8.23
C ARG A 61 17.43 8.52 -8.47
N LYS A 62 16.29 7.88 -8.57
CA LYS A 62 16.18 6.48 -9.02
C LYS A 62 15.29 6.39 -10.27
N PRO A 63 15.63 5.53 -11.24
CA PRO A 63 14.74 5.28 -12.35
C PRO A 63 13.44 4.65 -11.86
N SER A 64 12.32 4.92 -12.56
CA SER A 64 11.09 4.18 -12.32
C SER A 64 11.35 2.67 -12.41
N PRO A 65 10.73 1.88 -11.51
CA PRO A 65 10.94 0.42 -11.52
C PRO A 65 10.64 -0.17 -12.90
N LYS A 66 11.51 -1.07 -13.36
CA LYS A 66 11.22 -1.82 -14.58
C LYS A 66 9.93 -2.61 -14.40
N GLN A 67 9.13 -2.67 -15.48
CA GLN A 67 7.90 -3.45 -15.48
C GLN A 67 8.21 -4.91 -15.08
N ASN A 68 7.61 -5.38 -14.00
CA ASN A 68 7.66 -6.76 -13.56
C ASN A 68 6.41 -7.53 -14.01
N HIS A 69 6.41 -8.86 -13.83
CA HIS A 69 5.28 -9.71 -14.23
C HIS A 69 3.95 -9.29 -13.59
N LYS A 70 3.94 -8.84 -12.33
CA LYS A 70 2.70 -8.37 -11.67
C LYS A 70 2.15 -7.11 -12.34
N MET A 71 3.02 -6.16 -12.67
CA MET A 71 2.63 -4.94 -13.39
C MET A 71 2.14 -5.26 -14.81
N HIS A 72 2.83 -6.18 -15.50
CA HIS A 72 2.43 -6.65 -16.83
C HIS A 72 1.03 -7.25 -16.80
N PHE A 73 0.77 -8.22 -15.92
CA PHE A 73 -0.54 -8.85 -15.80
C PHE A 73 -1.62 -7.89 -15.28
N GLY A 74 -1.26 -6.89 -14.46
CA GLY A 74 -2.16 -5.81 -14.10
C GLY A 74 -2.73 -5.10 -15.34
N HIS A 75 -1.87 -4.73 -16.28
CA HIS A 75 -2.30 -4.12 -17.55
C HIS A 75 -3.06 -5.07 -18.46
N VAL A 76 -2.59 -6.32 -18.63
CA VAL A 76 -3.23 -7.31 -19.50
C VAL A 76 -4.65 -7.64 -19.02
N LEU A 77 -4.86 -7.73 -17.72
CA LEU A 77 -6.14 -8.10 -17.11
C LEU A 77 -7.11 -6.92 -16.94
N GLU A 78 -6.66 -5.68 -17.07
CA GLU A 78 -7.52 -4.50 -16.93
C GLU A 78 -8.73 -4.53 -17.84
N ASP A 79 -8.54 -4.82 -19.13
CA ASP A 79 -9.65 -4.86 -20.12
C ASP A 79 -10.61 -6.05 -19.89
N PRO A 80 -10.16 -7.30 -19.65
CA PRO A 80 -11.01 -8.39 -19.21
C PRO A 80 -11.83 -8.07 -17.95
N ILE A 81 -11.21 -7.49 -16.92
CA ILE A 81 -11.90 -7.11 -15.66
C ILE A 81 -12.96 -6.05 -15.96
N ALA A 82 -12.64 -5.04 -16.74
CA ALA A 82 -13.59 -3.99 -17.12
C ALA A 82 -14.79 -4.56 -17.92
N LYS A 83 -14.55 -5.49 -18.85
CA LYS A 83 -15.62 -6.15 -19.63
C LYS A 83 -16.50 -7.02 -18.74
N GLU A 84 -15.92 -7.74 -17.79
CA GLU A 84 -16.69 -8.52 -16.82
C GLU A 84 -17.55 -7.62 -15.93
N PHE A 85 -16.98 -6.49 -15.46
CA PHE A 85 -17.76 -5.48 -14.76
C PHE A 85 -18.97 -5.00 -15.59
N ALA A 86 -18.75 -4.66 -16.87
CA ALA A 86 -19.80 -4.20 -17.74
C ALA A 86 -20.91 -5.24 -17.94
N ARG A 87 -20.54 -6.52 -18.06
CA ARG A 87 -21.46 -7.66 -18.17
C ARG A 87 -22.31 -7.83 -16.93
N VAL A 88 -21.66 -7.84 -15.76
CA VAL A 88 -22.32 -8.05 -14.46
C VAL A 88 -23.27 -6.90 -14.13
N MET A 89 -22.80 -5.67 -14.28
CA MET A 89 -23.55 -4.48 -13.91
C MET A 89 -24.58 -4.04 -14.97
N GLY A 90 -24.57 -4.62 -16.17
CA GLY A 90 -25.44 -4.24 -17.27
C GLY A 90 -25.22 -2.80 -17.75
N VAL A 91 -23.98 -2.32 -17.72
CA VAL A 91 -23.63 -0.92 -18.03
C VAL A 91 -22.68 -0.80 -19.20
N LYS A 92 -22.64 0.39 -19.80
CA LYS A 92 -21.66 0.72 -20.84
C LYS A 92 -20.40 1.32 -20.24
N ILE A 93 -19.25 0.78 -20.63
CA ILE A 93 -17.93 1.29 -20.27
C ILE A 93 -17.25 1.96 -21.45
N ARG A 94 -16.38 2.91 -21.17
CA ARG A 94 -15.56 3.60 -22.18
C ARG A 94 -14.15 3.79 -21.68
N ILE A 95 -13.14 3.45 -22.50
CA ILE A 95 -11.74 3.77 -22.25
C ILE A 95 -11.58 5.29 -22.20
N SER A 96 -10.83 5.78 -21.23
CA SER A 96 -10.45 7.19 -21.13
C SER A 96 -8.97 7.35 -21.48
N ASN A 97 -8.69 7.89 -22.66
CA ASN A 97 -7.31 8.21 -23.07
C ASN A 97 -6.87 9.59 -22.57
N LYS A 98 -7.71 10.27 -21.80
CA LYS A 98 -7.44 11.61 -21.27
C LYS A 98 -6.72 11.51 -19.93
N GLN A 99 -5.64 12.25 -19.78
CA GLN A 99 -5.11 12.57 -18.46
C GLN A 99 -5.98 13.64 -17.81
N TYR A 100 -6.52 13.33 -16.64
CA TYR A 100 -7.26 14.26 -15.80
C TYR A 100 -6.27 14.99 -14.89
N LYS A 101 -6.61 16.21 -14.53
CA LYS A 101 -5.91 17.00 -13.50
C LYS A 101 -6.92 17.89 -12.78
N SER A 102 -6.66 18.15 -11.50
CA SER A 102 -7.44 19.13 -10.75
C SER A 102 -7.29 20.53 -11.36
N GLU A 103 -8.36 21.28 -11.39
CA GLU A 103 -8.34 22.68 -11.83
C GLU A 103 -7.64 23.57 -10.79
N ASN A 104 -7.83 23.26 -9.51
CA ASN A 104 -7.27 24.02 -8.40
C ASN A 104 -5.84 23.57 -8.06
N GLU A 105 -5.55 22.26 -8.12
CA GLU A 105 -4.25 21.67 -7.82
C GLU A 105 -3.69 20.95 -9.06
N PRO A 106 -3.13 21.68 -10.04
CA PRO A 106 -2.70 21.10 -11.32
C PRO A 106 -1.55 20.07 -11.19
N TRP A 107 -0.96 19.94 -10.02
CA TRP A 107 -0.03 18.87 -9.67
C TRP A 107 -0.71 17.55 -9.29
N LEU A 108 -2.04 17.54 -9.05
CA LEU A 108 -2.84 16.34 -8.85
C LEU A 108 -3.42 15.90 -10.20
N LEU A 109 -2.94 14.77 -10.69
CA LEU A 109 -3.28 14.28 -12.02
C LEU A 109 -3.50 12.76 -12.00
N GLY A 110 -4.07 12.20 -13.07
CA GLY A 110 -4.24 10.76 -13.19
C GLY A 110 -4.92 10.34 -14.48
N ASN A 111 -4.81 9.05 -14.75
CA ASN A 111 -5.54 8.39 -15.81
C ASN A 111 -6.48 7.39 -15.14
N VAL A 112 -7.76 7.46 -15.47
CA VAL A 112 -8.75 6.49 -14.99
C VAL A 112 -8.86 5.34 -15.99
N ASP A 113 -9.04 4.12 -15.52
CA ASP A 113 -9.09 2.94 -16.40
C ASP A 113 -10.28 3.03 -17.34
N ARG A 114 -11.48 3.26 -16.81
CA ARG A 114 -12.69 3.42 -17.62
C ARG A 114 -13.62 4.48 -17.03
N LEU A 115 -14.50 5.01 -17.87
CA LEU A 115 -15.69 5.75 -17.49
C LEU A 115 -16.93 4.89 -17.75
N ILE A 116 -17.86 4.96 -16.82
CA ILE A 116 -19.13 4.25 -16.85
C ILE A 116 -20.27 5.25 -17.09
N THR A 117 -21.25 4.83 -17.85
CA THR A 117 -22.57 5.49 -17.89
C THR A 117 -23.59 4.54 -17.26
N LEU A 118 -24.14 4.94 -16.12
CA LEU A 118 -25.13 4.18 -15.38
C LEU A 118 -26.51 4.25 -16.06
N GLN A 119 -27.47 3.44 -15.59
CA GLN A 119 -28.82 3.38 -16.16
C GLN A 119 -29.57 4.71 -16.02
N ASP A 120 -29.36 5.44 -14.94
CA ASP A 120 -29.88 6.79 -14.68
C ASP A 120 -29.16 7.90 -15.46
N LYS A 121 -28.26 7.54 -16.39
CA LYS A 121 -27.39 8.42 -17.18
C LYS A 121 -26.30 9.14 -16.38
N SER A 122 -26.21 8.94 -15.07
CA SER A 122 -25.07 9.46 -14.29
C SER A 122 -23.76 8.78 -14.70
N LYS A 123 -22.66 9.41 -14.36
CA LYS A 123 -21.31 8.89 -14.67
C LYS A 123 -20.63 8.38 -13.42
N ALA A 124 -19.79 7.36 -13.58
CA ALA A 124 -18.90 6.88 -12.55
C ALA A 124 -17.53 6.57 -13.14
N VAL A 125 -16.52 6.55 -12.27
CA VAL A 125 -15.18 6.05 -12.58
C VAL A 125 -15.15 4.54 -12.33
N LEU A 126 -14.43 3.79 -13.13
CA LEU A 126 -14.10 2.39 -12.87
C LEU A 126 -12.59 2.26 -12.73
N GLU A 127 -12.17 1.66 -11.64
CA GLU A 127 -10.81 1.22 -11.37
C GLU A 127 -10.78 -0.31 -11.36
N CYS A 128 -9.84 -0.91 -12.09
CA CYS A 128 -9.69 -2.35 -12.25
C CYS A 128 -8.45 -2.83 -11.49
N LYS A 129 -8.60 -3.89 -10.70
CA LYS A 129 -7.48 -4.46 -9.94
C LYS A 129 -7.41 -5.97 -10.11
N ASN A 130 -6.19 -6.48 -10.20
CA ASN A 130 -5.86 -7.89 -10.06
C ASN A 130 -5.04 -8.09 -8.79
N SER A 131 -5.49 -8.98 -7.90
CA SER A 131 -4.86 -9.20 -6.59
C SER A 131 -4.82 -10.70 -6.26
N ALA A 132 -3.73 -11.14 -5.63
CA ALA A 132 -3.64 -12.47 -5.03
C ALA A 132 -3.96 -12.46 -3.52
N ASP A 133 -4.28 -11.31 -2.93
CA ASP A 133 -4.48 -11.15 -1.48
C ASP A 133 -5.96 -11.10 -1.14
N HIS A 134 -6.53 -12.26 -0.83
CA HIS A 134 -7.93 -12.38 -0.37
C HIS A 134 -8.20 -11.65 0.94
N THR A 135 -7.21 -11.55 1.81
CA THR A 135 -7.39 -11.00 3.16
C THR A 135 -7.50 -9.48 3.16
N ALA A 136 -7.01 -8.85 2.10
CA ALA A 136 -7.07 -7.41 1.93
C ALA A 136 -8.47 -6.89 1.55
N PHE A 137 -9.38 -7.78 1.10
CA PHE A 137 -10.72 -7.45 0.67
C PHE A 137 -11.74 -8.09 1.60
N LYS A 138 -12.48 -7.25 2.31
CA LYS A 138 -13.49 -7.68 3.30
C LYS A 138 -14.89 -7.60 2.71
N ASP A 139 -15.88 -7.91 3.56
CA ASP A 139 -17.30 -7.72 3.25
C ASP A 139 -17.63 -6.26 2.94
N GLY A 140 -18.74 -6.02 2.27
CA GLY A 140 -19.17 -4.68 1.86
C GLY A 140 -19.12 -4.46 0.35
N TYR A 141 -19.06 -5.54 -0.42
CA TYR A 141 -19.11 -5.54 -1.87
C TYR A 141 -20.54 -5.64 -2.38
N ILE A 142 -20.79 -5.09 -3.58
CA ILE A 142 -22.12 -5.12 -4.22
C ILE A 142 -22.31 -6.34 -5.11
N PHE A 143 -21.26 -7.02 -5.55
CA PHE A 143 -21.32 -8.22 -6.37
C PHE A 143 -20.18 -9.20 -6.03
N ARG A 144 -20.52 -10.46 -5.81
CA ARG A 144 -19.58 -11.57 -5.60
C ARG A 144 -20.24 -12.91 -5.91
N ASN A 145 -19.49 -13.84 -6.47
CA ASN A 145 -19.94 -15.21 -6.75
C ASN A 145 -21.24 -15.29 -7.56
N GLY A 146 -21.47 -14.35 -8.47
CA GLY A 146 -22.68 -14.32 -9.30
C GLY A 146 -23.88 -13.61 -8.67
N GLU A 147 -23.77 -13.07 -7.47
CA GLU A 147 -24.89 -12.47 -6.72
C GLU A 147 -24.64 -11.01 -6.38
N PHE A 148 -25.73 -10.24 -6.30
CA PHE A 148 -25.71 -8.87 -5.80
C PHE A 148 -26.06 -8.85 -4.31
N TYR A 149 -25.25 -8.11 -3.54
CA TYR A 149 -25.46 -7.91 -2.11
C TYR A 149 -26.09 -6.52 -1.89
N ASN A 150 -27.36 -6.51 -1.49
CA ASN A 150 -28.10 -5.29 -1.24
C ASN A 150 -27.57 -4.55 0.00
N GLY A 151 -27.30 -3.25 -0.16
CA GLY A 151 -26.88 -2.37 0.93
C GLY A 151 -25.38 -2.43 1.30
N ALA A 152 -24.61 -3.27 0.64
CA ALA A 152 -23.17 -3.34 0.82
C ALA A 152 -22.50 -2.14 0.13
N LYS A 153 -22.38 -1.03 0.83
CA LYS A 153 -21.52 0.07 0.42
C LYS A 153 -20.12 -0.21 0.93
N SER A 154 -19.15 -0.28 0.03
CA SER A 154 -17.76 -0.37 0.44
C SER A 154 -17.33 0.96 1.06
N ASN A 155 -16.52 0.85 2.09
CA ASN A 155 -15.87 1.98 2.75
C ASN A 155 -14.37 1.69 2.84
N SER A 156 -13.62 2.56 3.48
CA SER A 156 -12.17 2.38 3.72
C SER A 156 -11.80 1.07 4.44
N GLN A 157 -12.75 0.36 5.06
CA GLN A 157 -12.51 -0.90 5.77
C GLN A 157 -12.74 -2.15 4.91
N SER A 158 -13.44 -2.02 3.78
CA SER A 158 -13.84 -3.15 2.92
C SER A 158 -12.81 -3.46 1.82
N ILE A 159 -12.00 -2.49 1.46
CA ILE A 159 -10.96 -2.58 0.42
C ILE A 159 -9.63 -2.08 0.97
N PRO A 160 -8.49 -2.47 0.35
CA PRO A 160 -7.19 -1.89 0.72
C PRO A 160 -7.23 -0.37 0.70
N LEU A 161 -6.77 0.25 1.78
CA LEU A 161 -6.83 1.71 1.94
C LEU A 161 -6.10 2.45 0.81
N THR A 162 -5.03 1.86 0.25
CA THR A 162 -4.34 2.38 -0.93
C THR A 162 -5.27 2.54 -2.13
N TYR A 163 -6.14 1.55 -2.39
CA TYR A 163 -7.10 1.61 -3.50
C TYR A 163 -8.26 2.55 -3.20
N TYR A 164 -8.68 2.63 -1.93
CA TYR A 164 -9.66 3.62 -1.50
C TYR A 164 -9.17 5.04 -1.77
N CYS A 165 -7.96 5.38 -1.35
CA CYS A 165 -7.35 6.68 -1.59
C CYS A 165 -7.22 6.99 -3.09
N GLN A 166 -6.86 5.99 -3.90
CA GLN A 166 -6.80 6.12 -5.35
C GLN A 166 -8.17 6.44 -5.95
N CYS A 167 -9.25 5.77 -5.51
CA CYS A 167 -10.61 6.07 -5.94
C CYS A 167 -11.05 7.49 -5.54
N GLN A 168 -10.77 7.92 -4.30
CA GLN A 168 -11.08 9.27 -3.84
C GLN A 168 -10.34 10.33 -4.67
N HIS A 169 -9.05 10.12 -4.95
CA HIS A 169 -8.27 10.99 -5.80
C HIS A 169 -8.84 11.09 -7.22
N TYR A 170 -9.22 9.97 -7.83
CA TYR A 170 -9.83 9.97 -9.16
C TYR A 170 -11.18 10.68 -9.20
N MET A 171 -12.01 10.48 -8.19
CA MET A 171 -13.28 11.22 -8.08
C MET A 171 -13.04 12.71 -7.97
N TYR A 172 -12.04 13.13 -7.22
CA TYR A 172 -11.67 14.53 -7.07
C TYR A 172 -11.23 15.17 -8.39
N ILE A 173 -10.23 14.61 -9.08
CA ILE A 173 -9.68 15.19 -10.31
C ILE A 173 -10.61 15.10 -11.52
N THR A 174 -11.62 14.21 -11.47
CA THR A 174 -12.61 14.07 -12.55
C THR A 174 -13.89 14.86 -12.30
N GLY A 175 -14.16 15.26 -11.05
CA GLY A 175 -15.46 15.82 -10.62
C GLY A 175 -16.60 14.79 -10.65
N ILE A 176 -16.30 13.48 -10.73
CA ILE A 176 -17.28 12.40 -10.74
C ILE A 176 -17.29 11.73 -9.36
N HIS A 177 -18.34 11.95 -8.58
CA HIS A 177 -18.41 11.59 -7.16
C HIS A 177 -18.86 10.15 -6.89
N LYS A 178 -18.64 9.25 -7.85
CA LYS A 178 -18.87 7.82 -7.70
C LYS A 178 -17.75 7.04 -8.41
N CYS A 179 -17.20 6.06 -7.73
CA CYS A 179 -16.20 5.15 -8.29
C CYS A 179 -16.62 3.70 -8.01
N TYR A 180 -16.37 2.83 -8.96
CA TYR A 180 -16.43 1.39 -8.76
C TYR A 180 -15.01 0.82 -8.81
N LEU A 181 -14.68 -0.04 -7.85
CA LEU A 181 -13.50 -0.87 -7.87
C LEU A 181 -13.91 -2.28 -8.27
N ALA A 182 -13.51 -2.72 -9.45
CA ALA A 182 -13.67 -4.09 -9.89
C ALA A 182 -12.35 -4.85 -9.65
N CYS A 183 -12.43 -5.94 -8.92
CA CYS A 183 -11.24 -6.70 -8.53
C CYS A 183 -11.39 -8.17 -8.90
N LEU A 184 -10.40 -8.71 -9.62
CA LEU A 184 -10.20 -10.13 -9.81
C LEU A 184 -9.19 -10.62 -8.77
N ILE A 185 -9.62 -11.47 -7.84
CA ILE A 185 -8.80 -11.96 -6.75
C ILE A 185 -8.44 -13.41 -7.05
N ASP A 186 -7.15 -13.73 -6.98
CA ASP A 186 -6.60 -15.07 -7.22
C ASP A 186 -7.08 -15.72 -8.54
N GLY A 187 -7.35 -14.88 -9.54
CA GLY A 187 -7.72 -15.28 -10.89
C GLY A 187 -9.16 -15.80 -11.08
N ASN A 188 -9.97 -15.92 -10.02
CA ASN A 188 -11.32 -16.50 -10.10
C ASN A 188 -12.39 -15.88 -9.20
N ASP A 189 -12.04 -15.14 -8.14
CA ASP A 189 -12.99 -14.44 -7.28
C ASP A 189 -13.17 -13.00 -7.79
N PHE A 190 -14.26 -12.76 -8.53
CA PHE A 190 -14.58 -11.44 -9.06
C PHE A 190 -15.48 -10.68 -8.09
N ARG A 191 -15.02 -9.50 -7.64
CA ARG A 191 -15.74 -8.63 -6.71
C ARG A 191 -15.85 -7.21 -7.25
N VAL A 192 -16.95 -6.56 -6.94
CA VAL A 192 -17.18 -5.15 -7.27
C VAL A 192 -17.54 -4.38 -6.00
N TYR A 193 -16.86 -3.28 -5.78
CA TYR A 193 -17.10 -2.37 -4.66
C TYR A 193 -17.56 -1.02 -5.17
N GLU A 194 -18.58 -0.45 -4.56
CA GLU A 194 -19.00 0.92 -4.79
C GLU A 194 -18.29 1.84 -3.79
N VAL A 195 -17.54 2.80 -4.27
CA VAL A 195 -16.83 3.80 -3.46
C VAL A 195 -17.47 5.16 -3.69
N LEU A 196 -18.03 5.73 -2.63
CA LEU A 196 -18.62 7.06 -2.66
C LEU A 196 -17.59 8.12 -2.30
N TYR A 197 -17.76 9.30 -2.87
CA TYR A 197 -16.92 10.46 -2.57
C TYR A 197 -17.05 10.87 -1.10
N ASN A 198 -15.92 11.06 -0.43
CA ASN A 198 -15.84 11.56 0.93
C ASN A 198 -15.01 12.85 0.96
N GLN A 199 -15.66 13.96 1.20
CA GLN A 199 -15.02 15.28 1.20
C GLN A 199 -13.91 15.41 2.25
N SER A 200 -14.08 14.82 3.44
CA SER A 200 -13.07 14.89 4.52
C SER A 200 -11.79 14.15 4.12
N ASP A 201 -11.93 12.94 3.60
CA ASP A 201 -10.80 12.12 3.17
C ASP A 201 -10.08 12.75 1.97
N VAL A 202 -10.86 13.33 1.05
CA VAL A 202 -10.30 14.07 -0.11
C VAL A 202 -9.53 15.31 0.36
N ASN A 203 -10.03 16.05 1.33
CA ASN A 203 -9.30 17.20 1.87
C ASN A 203 -7.95 16.79 2.46
N GLU A 204 -7.90 15.69 3.20
CA GLU A 204 -6.63 15.14 3.74
C GLU A 204 -5.68 14.71 2.60
N ILE A 205 -6.20 13.99 1.59
CA ILE A 205 -5.41 13.60 0.40
C ILE A 205 -4.82 14.82 -0.28
N VAL A 206 -5.63 15.85 -0.58
CA VAL A 206 -5.21 17.07 -1.26
C VAL A 206 -4.16 17.82 -0.45
N GLN A 207 -4.39 17.97 0.85
CA GLN A 207 -3.45 18.64 1.75
C GLN A 207 -2.10 17.92 1.76
N LYS A 208 -2.07 16.63 2.09
CA LYS A 208 -0.83 15.83 2.19
C LYS A 208 -0.08 15.74 0.86
N ALA A 209 -0.81 15.56 -0.23
CA ALA A 209 -0.23 15.53 -1.57
C ALA A 209 0.38 16.88 -1.96
N THR A 210 -0.29 17.99 -1.62
CA THR A 210 0.22 19.35 -1.85
C THR A 210 1.48 19.62 -1.01
N GLU A 211 1.45 19.28 0.30
CA GLU A 211 2.61 19.40 1.17
C GLU A 211 3.81 18.62 0.61
N PHE A 212 3.61 17.37 0.21
CA PHE A 212 4.65 16.54 -0.37
C PHE A 212 5.18 17.12 -1.69
N TRP A 213 4.28 17.57 -2.58
CA TRP A 213 4.69 18.15 -3.87
C TRP A 213 5.57 19.38 -3.71
N PHE A 214 5.19 20.30 -2.84
CA PHE A 214 5.94 21.55 -2.69
C PHE A 214 7.19 21.38 -1.82
N ASN A 215 7.09 20.72 -0.68
CA ASN A 215 8.23 20.60 0.23
C ASN A 215 9.26 19.58 -0.28
N ASN A 216 8.80 18.40 -0.70
CA ASN A 216 9.73 17.34 -1.04
C ASN A 216 10.14 17.36 -2.51
N ILE A 217 9.21 17.65 -3.44
CA ILE A 217 9.55 17.59 -4.87
C ILE A 217 10.08 18.92 -5.41
N ILE A 218 9.39 20.05 -5.15
CA ILE A 218 9.79 21.34 -5.70
C ILE A 218 10.97 21.96 -4.93
N GLU A 219 10.90 21.95 -3.59
CA GLU A 219 11.97 22.46 -2.72
C GLU A 219 13.09 21.42 -2.49
N ASP A 220 12.90 20.21 -3.00
CA ASP A 220 13.84 19.09 -2.97
C ASP A 220 14.30 18.68 -1.56
N VAL A 221 13.39 18.74 -0.58
CA VAL A 221 13.66 18.31 0.78
C VAL A 221 13.43 16.81 0.90
N GLU A 222 14.47 16.07 1.29
CA GLU A 222 14.40 14.63 1.50
C GLU A 222 13.40 14.29 2.62
N PRO A 223 12.40 13.42 2.38
CA PRO A 223 11.50 12.96 3.44
C PRO A 223 12.24 12.01 4.40
N GLU A 224 11.68 11.86 5.60
CA GLU A 224 12.21 10.94 6.60
C GLU A 224 12.29 9.51 6.05
N ARG A 225 13.44 8.87 6.27
CA ARG A 225 13.67 7.47 5.86
C ARG A 225 13.08 6.51 6.87
N LYS A 226 12.36 5.51 6.37
CA LYS A 226 11.98 4.33 7.15
C LYS A 226 13.08 3.26 7.05
N LEU A 227 13.07 2.30 7.96
CA LEU A 227 14.04 1.17 7.93
C LEU A 227 14.02 0.43 6.57
N SER A 228 12.87 0.37 5.91
CA SER A 228 12.71 -0.23 4.58
C SER A 228 13.39 0.56 3.45
N ASP A 229 13.79 1.80 3.66
CA ASP A 229 14.43 2.65 2.64
C ASP A 229 15.95 2.45 2.57
N PHE A 230 16.51 1.72 3.54
CA PHE A 230 17.93 1.39 3.51
C PHE A 230 18.16 0.20 2.57
N ASP A 231 18.99 0.43 1.55
CA ASP A 231 19.34 -0.57 0.54
C ASP A 231 20.25 -1.66 1.13
N ASP A 232 20.00 -2.92 0.75
CA ASP A 232 20.81 -4.07 1.13
C ASP A 232 22.20 -4.06 0.46
N THR A 233 22.42 -3.18 -0.53
CA THR A 233 23.66 -3.10 -1.33
C THR A 233 24.71 -2.14 -0.77
N ILE A 234 24.54 -1.63 0.45
CA ILE A 234 25.54 -0.77 1.08
C ILE A 234 26.85 -1.54 1.17
N ASN A 235 27.85 -1.09 0.43
CA ASN A 235 29.23 -1.57 0.57
C ASN A 235 29.66 -1.43 2.03
N ARG A 236 29.79 -2.56 2.72
CA ARG A 236 30.11 -2.58 4.15
C ARG A 236 31.50 -2.06 4.36
N ILE A 237 31.57 -0.92 5.03
CA ILE A 237 32.81 -0.46 5.68
C ILE A 237 32.87 -1.19 7.01
N ASP A 238 34.03 -1.82 7.33
CA ASP A 238 34.19 -2.64 8.55
C ASP A 238 33.92 -1.83 9.84
N ALA A 239 34.24 -0.55 9.85
CA ALA A 239 33.94 0.37 10.94
C ALA A 239 33.96 1.83 10.49
N VAL A 240 33.12 2.65 11.11
CA VAL A 240 33.14 4.12 10.94
C VAL A 240 33.13 4.80 12.31
N ARG A 241 33.91 5.88 12.44
CA ARG A 241 33.84 6.77 13.62
C ARG A 241 32.90 7.92 13.30
N LEU A 242 31.92 8.09 14.17
CA LEU A 242 30.98 9.21 14.08
C LEU A 242 31.66 10.48 14.64
N ASP A 243 31.30 11.64 14.10
CA ASP A 243 31.59 12.92 14.72
C ASP A 243 30.80 13.06 16.05
N SER A 244 31.20 14.00 16.91
CA SER A 244 30.65 14.14 18.27
C SER A 244 29.12 14.36 18.29
N ASN A 245 28.57 15.07 17.28
CA ASN A 245 27.13 15.30 17.20
C ASN A 245 26.37 14.03 16.82
N LYS A 246 26.85 13.30 15.82
CA LYS A 246 26.25 12.02 15.40
C LYS A 246 26.43 10.95 16.46
N GLU A 247 27.55 10.95 17.18
CA GLU A 247 27.77 10.05 18.33
C GLU A 247 26.75 10.27 19.44
N LEU A 248 26.46 11.53 19.80
CA LEU A 248 25.46 11.85 20.81
C LEU A 248 24.05 11.41 20.37
N ILE A 249 23.68 11.68 19.11
CA ILE A 249 22.40 11.25 18.53
C ILE A 249 22.32 9.72 18.56
N ALA A 250 23.35 9.00 18.13
CA ALA A 250 23.39 7.55 18.14
C ALA A 250 23.22 6.96 19.55
N LYS A 251 23.90 7.54 20.55
CA LYS A 251 23.76 7.12 21.96
C LYS A 251 22.33 7.30 22.48
N ASN A 252 21.68 8.42 22.16
CA ASN A 252 20.30 8.67 22.56
C ASN A 252 19.34 7.68 21.90
N LEU A 253 19.47 7.44 20.59
CA LEU A 253 18.65 6.46 19.86
C LEU A 253 18.86 5.03 20.37
N ILE A 254 20.09 4.66 20.73
CA ILE A 254 20.39 3.35 21.37
C ILE A 254 19.68 3.23 22.70
N ALA A 255 19.73 4.26 23.55
CA ALA A 255 19.05 4.25 24.86
C ALA A 255 17.52 4.14 24.69
N GLU A 256 16.95 4.86 23.75
CA GLU A 256 15.52 4.78 23.42
C GLU A 256 15.13 3.38 22.92
N TYR A 257 15.91 2.81 22.00
CA TYR A 257 15.70 1.44 21.49
C TYR A 257 15.71 0.40 22.61
N LEU A 258 16.71 0.46 23.51
CA LEU A 258 16.80 -0.46 24.65
C LEU A 258 15.62 -0.32 25.62
N GLY A 259 15.13 0.91 25.82
CA GLY A 259 13.91 1.18 26.58
C GLY A 259 12.67 0.55 25.93
N CYS A 260 12.51 0.71 24.61
CA CYS A 260 11.42 0.07 23.86
C CYS A 260 11.48 -1.46 23.95
N ASP A 261 12.68 -2.05 23.78
CA ASP A 261 12.87 -3.51 23.82
C ASP A 261 12.52 -4.09 25.23
N ALA A 262 12.91 -3.38 26.29
CA ALA A 262 12.54 -3.75 27.67
C ALA A 262 11.02 -3.69 27.90
N ASN A 263 10.36 -2.65 27.36
CA ASN A 263 8.90 -2.51 27.46
C ASN A 263 8.18 -3.62 26.68
N ILE A 264 8.64 -3.96 25.49
CA ILE A 264 8.08 -5.07 24.68
C ILE A 264 8.17 -6.38 25.47
N LYS A 265 9.34 -6.72 26.03
CA LYS A 265 9.52 -7.93 26.85
C LYS A 265 8.61 -7.96 28.07
N SER A 266 8.44 -6.81 28.73
CA SER A 266 7.53 -6.70 29.89
C SER A 266 6.07 -6.93 29.48
N LEU A 267 5.63 -6.32 28.36
CA LEU A 267 4.27 -6.50 27.86
C LEU A 267 4.03 -7.93 27.36
N GLU A 268 5.01 -8.56 26.73
CA GLU A 268 4.92 -9.97 26.33
C GLU A 268 4.76 -10.90 27.53
N LYS A 269 5.56 -10.69 28.59
CA LYS A 269 5.42 -11.44 29.84
C LYS A 269 4.04 -11.26 30.44
N HIS A 270 3.56 -10.02 30.55
CA HIS A 270 2.23 -9.73 31.09
C HIS A 270 1.11 -10.35 30.24
N ARG A 271 1.22 -10.30 28.91
CA ARG A 271 0.28 -10.98 28.00
C ARG A 271 0.25 -12.49 28.23
N ASP A 272 1.40 -13.11 28.47
CA ASP A 272 1.47 -14.55 28.71
C ASP A 272 0.91 -14.93 30.09
N GLU A 273 1.08 -14.08 31.09
CA GLU A 273 0.41 -14.20 32.39
C GLU A 273 -1.13 -14.14 32.27
N ILE A 274 -1.65 -13.18 31.48
CA ILE A 274 -3.09 -13.09 31.17
C ILE A 274 -3.59 -14.36 30.50
N LYS A 275 -2.88 -14.87 29.49
CA LYS A 275 -3.24 -16.14 28.83
C LYS A 275 -3.27 -17.31 29.79
N ALA A 276 -2.27 -17.43 30.66
CA ALA A 276 -2.23 -18.47 31.68
C ALA A 276 -3.44 -18.39 32.63
N ASN A 277 -3.81 -17.18 33.04
CA ASN A 277 -5.00 -16.96 33.86
C ASN A 277 -6.29 -17.34 33.13
N LEU A 278 -6.44 -16.96 31.83
CA LEU A 278 -7.61 -17.36 31.04
C LEU A 278 -7.70 -18.90 30.87
N LEU A 279 -6.58 -19.58 30.66
CA LEU A 279 -6.53 -21.03 30.61
C LEU A 279 -6.86 -21.69 31.97
N GLY A 280 -6.48 -21.04 33.05
CA GLY A 280 -6.79 -21.51 34.43
C GLY A 280 -8.25 -21.36 34.85
N LEU A 281 -9.08 -20.64 34.10
CA LEU A 281 -10.51 -20.48 34.39
C LEU A 281 -11.35 -21.68 33.94
N VAL A 282 -10.83 -22.57 33.11
CA VAL A 282 -11.56 -23.68 32.49
C VAL A 282 -10.72 -24.95 32.47
N ASP A 283 -11.40 -26.12 32.37
CA ASP A 283 -10.72 -27.39 32.21
C ASP A 283 -10.08 -27.53 30.82
N THR A 284 -9.03 -28.36 30.71
CA THR A 284 -8.13 -28.45 29.52
C THR A 284 -8.78 -28.95 28.25
N ASP A 285 -9.95 -29.60 28.34
CA ASP A 285 -10.64 -30.19 27.18
C ASP A 285 -11.66 -29.25 26.52
N ILE A 286 -11.79 -28.01 27.01
CA ILE A 286 -12.75 -27.03 26.51
C ILE A 286 -12.14 -26.27 25.31
N GLN A 287 -12.88 -26.25 24.19
CA GLN A 287 -12.47 -25.58 22.96
C GLN A 287 -13.01 -24.14 22.84
N GLU A 288 -14.14 -23.86 23.46
CA GLU A 288 -14.84 -22.58 23.34
C GLU A 288 -15.42 -22.16 24.69
N VAL A 289 -15.17 -20.93 25.08
CA VAL A 289 -15.68 -20.34 26.33
C VAL A 289 -16.66 -19.24 25.99
N LEU A 290 -17.88 -19.35 26.53
CA LEU A 290 -19.01 -18.49 26.25
C LEU A 290 -19.31 -17.56 27.43
N ASP A 291 -19.92 -16.41 27.17
CA ASP A 291 -20.54 -15.57 28.19
C ASP A 291 -21.92 -16.11 28.65
N SER A 292 -22.55 -15.44 29.60
CA SER A 292 -23.87 -15.81 30.13
C SER A 292 -25.00 -15.71 29.09
N THR A 293 -24.76 -15.06 27.95
CA THR A 293 -25.73 -14.88 26.86
C THR A 293 -25.47 -15.83 25.68
N GLY A 294 -24.41 -16.64 25.74
CA GLY A 294 -24.02 -17.62 24.72
C GLY A 294 -23.09 -17.08 23.63
N ASN A 295 -22.55 -15.88 23.81
CA ASN A 295 -21.53 -15.35 22.87
C ASN A 295 -20.14 -15.88 23.23
N THR A 296 -19.34 -16.19 22.21
CA THR A 296 -17.94 -16.63 22.41
C THR A 296 -17.07 -15.52 22.98
N LEU A 297 -16.49 -15.76 24.16
CA LEU A 297 -15.50 -14.90 24.78
C LEU A 297 -14.09 -15.19 24.21
N TYR A 298 -13.69 -16.45 24.19
CA TYR A 298 -12.41 -16.89 23.61
C TYR A 298 -12.44 -18.38 23.24
N THR A 299 -11.48 -18.79 22.40
CA THR A 299 -11.32 -20.19 21.99
C THR A 299 -9.94 -20.71 22.39
N ILE A 300 -9.89 -21.97 22.77
CA ILE A 300 -8.66 -22.70 23.09
C ILE A 300 -8.41 -23.71 21.99
N LYS A 301 -7.30 -23.57 21.25
CA LYS A 301 -6.93 -24.50 20.16
C LYS A 301 -5.50 -24.99 20.36
N SER A 302 -5.33 -26.29 20.47
CA SER A 302 -4.02 -26.92 20.31
C SER A 302 -3.74 -27.19 18.83
N GLN A 303 -2.61 -26.75 18.33
CA GLN A 303 -2.17 -27.04 16.96
C GLN A 303 -0.92 -27.91 17.00
N THR A 304 -1.03 -29.09 16.40
CA THR A 304 0.15 -29.88 16.07
C THR A 304 0.70 -29.40 14.73
N ARG A 305 1.90 -28.87 14.72
CA ARG A 305 2.59 -28.46 13.48
C ARG A 305 3.67 -29.49 13.17
N ASN A 306 3.59 -30.08 11.99
CA ASN A 306 4.71 -30.86 11.47
C ASN A 306 5.81 -29.89 11.03
N GLY A 307 6.92 -29.91 11.73
CA GLY A 307 8.11 -29.14 11.39
C GLY A 307 9.07 -29.97 10.55
N PHE A 308 9.75 -29.33 9.59
CA PHE A 308 10.85 -29.93 8.88
C PHE A 308 12.12 -29.84 9.74
N ASP A 309 12.66 -31.00 10.15
CA ASP A 309 13.94 -31.08 10.88
C ASP A 309 15.11 -30.86 9.90
N LYS A 310 15.48 -29.60 9.74
CA LYS A 310 16.54 -29.15 8.83
C LYS A 310 17.90 -29.79 9.18
N ASP A 311 18.20 -29.90 10.46
CA ASP A 311 19.51 -30.42 10.90
C ASP A 311 19.61 -31.94 10.70
N LYS A 312 18.52 -32.68 10.93
CA LYS A 312 18.43 -34.09 10.60
C LYS A 312 18.55 -34.29 9.09
N PHE A 313 17.80 -33.56 8.29
CA PHE A 313 17.87 -33.65 6.83
C PHE A 313 19.27 -33.34 6.29
N LYS A 314 19.94 -32.30 6.82
CA LYS A 314 21.32 -31.95 6.44
C LYS A 314 22.33 -33.05 6.76
N ARG A 315 22.14 -33.76 7.88
CA ARG A 315 23.01 -34.89 8.26
C ARG A 315 22.77 -36.12 7.39
N GLU A 316 21.51 -36.46 7.12
CA GLU A 316 21.11 -37.66 6.42
C GLU A 316 21.19 -37.53 4.89
N HIS A 317 21.11 -36.32 4.35
CA HIS A 317 21.09 -35.99 2.93
C HIS A 317 22.05 -34.83 2.58
N ALA A 318 23.31 -34.98 3.01
CA ALA A 318 24.32 -33.93 2.83
C ALA A 318 24.61 -33.61 1.35
N ASP A 319 24.43 -34.57 0.47
CA ASP A 319 24.55 -34.45 -1.00
C ASP A 319 23.39 -33.65 -1.64
N LEU A 320 22.19 -33.81 -1.09
CA LEU A 320 20.99 -33.10 -1.62
C LEU A 320 20.80 -31.72 -1.02
N TYR A 321 21.17 -31.55 0.25
CA TYR A 321 20.92 -30.32 1.01
C TYR A 321 21.35 -29.04 0.27
N PRO A 322 22.53 -28.95 -0.38
CA PRO A 322 22.95 -27.72 -1.09
C PRO A 322 21.99 -27.29 -2.23
N SER A 323 21.32 -28.27 -2.88
CA SER A 323 20.39 -28.02 -3.97
C SER A 323 19.08 -27.36 -3.51
N TYR A 324 18.77 -27.46 -2.22
CA TYR A 324 17.55 -26.91 -1.61
C TYR A 324 17.82 -25.67 -0.74
N VAL A 325 19.08 -25.24 -0.64
CA VAL A 325 19.45 -24.01 0.10
C VAL A 325 19.41 -22.84 -0.87
N THR A 326 18.47 -21.93 -0.66
CA THR A 326 18.46 -20.62 -1.31
C THR A 326 19.06 -19.59 -0.38
N GLN A 327 20.05 -18.85 -0.87
CA GLN A 327 20.53 -17.66 -0.17
C GLN A 327 19.58 -16.51 -0.49
N THR A 328 18.86 -16.07 0.53
CA THR A 328 18.07 -14.80 0.46
C THR A 328 18.86 -13.72 1.14
N GLN A 329 19.08 -12.63 0.45
CA GLN A 329 19.62 -11.41 1.06
C GLN A 329 18.56 -10.84 2.00
N THR A 330 18.89 -10.68 3.28
CA THR A 330 18.01 -10.03 4.27
C THR A 330 18.30 -8.53 4.30
N LYS A 331 17.30 -7.73 4.65
CA LYS A 331 17.49 -6.30 4.94
C LYS A 331 18.53 -6.10 6.05
N PRO A 332 19.21 -4.94 6.08
CA PRO A 332 20.19 -4.64 7.13
C PRO A 332 19.59 -4.85 8.52
N ILE A 333 20.31 -5.57 9.38
CA ILE A 333 19.91 -5.82 10.76
C ILE A 333 20.78 -4.92 11.64
N VAL A 334 20.13 -4.05 12.43
CA VAL A 334 20.81 -3.26 13.47
C VAL A 334 20.90 -4.12 14.72
N THR A 335 22.12 -4.51 15.12
CA THR A 335 22.36 -5.20 16.39
C THR A 335 22.97 -4.22 17.37
N ILE A 336 22.27 -3.93 18.47
CA ILE A 336 22.75 -3.07 19.54
C ILE A 336 23.54 -3.94 20.51
N LYS A 337 24.80 -3.56 20.75
CA LYS A 337 25.62 -4.17 21.80
C LYS A 337 25.37 -3.40 23.08
N GLY A 338 24.77 -4.05 24.07
CA GLY A 338 24.58 -3.53 25.42
C GLY A 338 25.88 -3.48 26.19
#